data_bca45c3aba6caf478d5049fa10d718a6
#
_entry.id   bca45c3aba6caf478d5049fa10d718a6
#
_cell.length_a   1.000
_cell.length_b   1.000
_cell.length_c   1.000
_cell.angle_alpha   90.00
_cell.angle_beta   90.00
_cell.angle_gamma   90.00
#
_symmetry.space_group_name_H-M   'P 1'
#
loop_
_entity.id
_entity.type
_entity.pdbx_description
1 polymer ?
#
loop_
_entity_poly.entity_id
_entity_poly.type
_entity_poly.pdbx_seq_one_letter_code
_entity_poly.pdbx_strand_id
1 'polypeptide(L)'
;MSSSAALESCFAFGLNDLFHGTISKWDMVLAGQATEHKYIGCNCGIMDQFASVFGQAGKLMRLDCRSREFEYFPFEPKGYRLVLVNSCVKHELAGSPYNDRRRSCEKVAQAIQARHPERKIETLRDCTWEDLEELKIKNEKLKITAEDLQRATFVLGEKDRVLAVCDALVKGDYEEVGRQMYRTHEGLSREYEVSCEELDFLNDIAKECGVTGSRIMGGGFGGCTINLVKDELYDAFTRRAVEAFEAKYGHKPIIIPVVIGDGSRRI
;
A
#
# COMPACT_ATOMS: atom_id res chain seq x y z
N MET A 1 1.84 10.10 -7.20
CA MET A 1 0.77 9.48 -6.41
C MET A 1 -0.35 9.08 -7.34
N SER A 2 -0.52 7.81 -7.63
CA SER A 2 -1.66 7.18 -8.36
C SER A 2 -2.40 8.05 -9.40
N SER A 3 -1.65 8.88 -10.14
CA SER A 3 -2.26 9.86 -11.06
C SER A 3 -2.91 9.20 -12.27
N SER A 4 -2.37 8.06 -12.74
CA SER A 4 -3.00 7.28 -13.82
C SER A 4 -4.35 6.73 -13.37
N ALA A 5 -4.42 6.06 -12.21
CA ALA A 5 -5.67 5.52 -11.68
C ALA A 5 -6.72 6.61 -11.42
N ALA A 6 -6.32 7.79 -10.92
CA ALA A 6 -7.21 8.92 -10.73
C ALA A 6 -7.75 9.45 -12.07
N LEU A 7 -6.90 9.58 -13.09
CA LEU A 7 -7.27 10.02 -14.42
C LEU A 7 -8.21 9.02 -15.11
N GLU A 8 -7.88 7.73 -15.09
CA GLU A 8 -8.69 6.64 -15.62
C GLU A 8 -10.08 6.62 -14.99
N SER A 9 -10.14 6.71 -13.65
CA SER A 9 -11.40 6.74 -12.91
C SER A 9 -12.24 7.97 -13.24
N CYS A 10 -11.60 9.14 -13.38
CA CYS A 10 -12.26 10.38 -13.75
C CYS A 10 -12.89 10.28 -15.16
N PHE A 11 -12.14 9.77 -16.13
CA PHE A 11 -12.65 9.57 -17.50
C PHE A 11 -13.78 8.53 -17.53
N ALA A 12 -13.60 7.38 -16.88
CA ALA A 12 -14.62 6.33 -16.83
C ALA A 12 -15.93 6.85 -16.22
N PHE A 13 -15.82 7.54 -15.08
CA PHE A 13 -16.99 8.15 -14.42
C PHE A 13 -17.62 9.24 -15.28
N GLY A 14 -16.84 10.19 -15.79
CA GLY A 14 -17.32 11.32 -16.57
C GLY A 14 -18.00 10.88 -17.87
N LEU A 15 -17.42 9.96 -18.62
CA LEU A 15 -18.03 9.41 -19.84
C LEU A 15 -19.31 8.63 -19.53
N ASN A 16 -19.28 7.78 -18.50
CA ASN A 16 -20.47 7.04 -18.07
C ASN A 16 -21.64 7.98 -17.69
N ASP A 17 -21.34 9.07 -17.01
CA ASP A 17 -22.31 10.07 -16.61
C ASP A 17 -22.83 10.89 -17.81
N LEU A 18 -21.91 11.38 -18.66
CA LEU A 18 -22.24 12.22 -19.83
C LEU A 18 -23.12 11.48 -20.86
N PHE A 19 -22.85 10.21 -21.08
CA PHE A 19 -23.56 9.39 -22.07
C PHE A 19 -24.67 8.53 -21.45
N HIS A 20 -25.05 8.80 -20.18
CA HIS A 20 -26.07 8.03 -19.44
C HIS A 20 -25.82 6.52 -19.47
N GLY A 21 -24.54 6.15 -19.37
CA GLY A 21 -24.12 4.76 -19.36
C GLY A 21 -24.55 4.02 -18.10
N THR A 22 -24.46 2.69 -18.16
CA THR A 22 -24.84 1.79 -17.06
C THR A 22 -23.65 1.01 -16.48
N ILE A 23 -22.43 1.52 -16.69
CA ILE A 23 -21.21 0.88 -16.21
C ILE A 23 -21.18 0.97 -14.68
N SER A 24 -21.02 -0.16 -14.02
CA SER A 24 -20.94 -0.20 -12.55
C SER A 24 -19.63 0.40 -12.04
N LYS A 25 -19.60 0.84 -10.78
CA LYS A 25 -18.37 1.29 -10.12
C LYS A 25 -17.27 0.24 -10.14
N TRP A 26 -17.63 -1.05 -10.00
CA TRP A 26 -16.66 -2.15 -10.09
C TRP A 26 -16.10 -2.31 -11.50
N ASP A 27 -16.92 -2.18 -12.53
CA ASP A 27 -16.43 -2.26 -13.91
C ASP A 27 -15.49 -1.10 -14.24
N MET A 28 -15.70 0.10 -13.68
CA MET A 28 -14.77 1.22 -13.80
C MET A 28 -13.41 0.90 -13.17
N VAL A 29 -13.41 0.33 -11.96
CA VAL A 29 -12.18 -0.11 -11.27
C VAL A 29 -11.42 -1.14 -12.09
N LEU A 30 -12.14 -2.15 -12.62
CA LEU A 30 -11.53 -3.22 -13.41
C LEU A 30 -11.02 -2.73 -14.77
N ALA A 31 -11.72 -1.79 -15.40
CA ALA A 31 -11.27 -1.16 -16.64
C ALA A 31 -9.96 -0.39 -16.43
N GLY A 32 -9.86 0.39 -15.35
CA GLY A 32 -8.62 1.08 -14.98
C GLY A 32 -7.47 0.09 -14.74
N GLN A 33 -7.67 -0.95 -13.92
CA GLN A 33 -6.65 -1.99 -13.73
C GLN A 33 -6.24 -2.66 -15.05
N ALA A 34 -7.21 -2.95 -15.94
CA ALA A 34 -6.91 -3.54 -17.24
C ALA A 34 -6.09 -2.61 -18.14
N THR A 35 -6.28 -1.30 -18.01
CA THR A 35 -5.47 -0.28 -18.70
C THR A 35 -4.02 -0.33 -18.24
N GLU A 36 -3.78 -0.34 -16.92
CA GLU A 36 -2.43 -0.46 -16.35
C GLU A 36 -1.73 -1.75 -16.82
N HIS A 37 -2.44 -2.89 -16.81
CA HIS A 37 -1.87 -4.16 -17.20
C HIS A 37 -1.55 -4.23 -18.70
N LYS A 38 -2.48 -3.77 -19.56
CA LYS A 38 -2.39 -3.99 -21.01
C LYS A 38 -1.58 -2.92 -21.75
N TYR A 39 -1.68 -1.66 -21.30
CA TYR A 39 -1.09 -0.52 -22.02
C TYR A 39 0.16 0.02 -21.33
N ILE A 40 0.19 -0.01 -19.99
CA ILE A 40 1.34 0.46 -19.21
C ILE A 40 2.33 -0.67 -18.93
N GLY A 41 1.86 -1.94 -18.88
CA GLY A 41 2.68 -3.10 -18.56
C GLY A 41 3.00 -3.23 -17.06
N CYS A 42 2.27 -2.52 -16.21
CA CYS A 42 2.39 -2.61 -14.76
C CYS A 42 1.36 -3.60 -14.21
N ASN A 43 1.81 -4.74 -13.68
CA ASN A 43 0.95 -5.74 -13.06
C ASN A 43 0.52 -5.33 -11.65
N CYS A 44 -0.02 -4.11 -11.51
CA CYS A 44 -0.49 -3.56 -10.24
C CYS A 44 -1.74 -4.28 -9.70
N GLY A 45 -2.02 -4.09 -8.39
CA GLY A 45 -3.31 -4.42 -7.78
C GLY A 45 -4.41 -3.43 -8.19
N ILE A 46 -5.59 -3.55 -7.56
CA ILE A 46 -6.76 -2.69 -7.83
C ILE A 46 -6.92 -1.54 -6.83
N MET A 47 -5.98 -1.39 -5.88
CA MET A 47 -6.13 -0.49 -4.73
C MET A 47 -6.37 0.96 -5.15
N ASP A 48 -5.60 1.47 -6.09
CA ASP A 48 -5.62 2.89 -6.46
C ASP A 48 -6.91 3.24 -7.22
N GLN A 49 -7.32 2.40 -8.18
CA GLN A 49 -8.58 2.56 -8.88
C GLN A 49 -9.78 2.39 -7.94
N PHE A 50 -9.69 1.41 -7.02
CA PHE A 50 -10.74 1.19 -6.02
C PHE A 50 -10.89 2.41 -5.10
N ALA A 51 -9.78 2.94 -4.58
CA ALA A 51 -9.79 4.12 -3.73
C ALA A 51 -10.36 5.35 -4.46
N SER A 52 -10.00 5.55 -5.74
CA SER A 52 -10.48 6.65 -6.56
C SER A 52 -11.99 6.60 -6.86
N VAL A 53 -12.59 5.40 -6.90
CA VAL A 53 -14.00 5.22 -7.25
C VAL A 53 -14.89 5.08 -6.01
N PHE A 54 -14.43 4.34 -4.98
CA PHE A 54 -15.21 3.97 -3.80
C PHE A 54 -14.87 4.80 -2.56
N GLY A 55 -13.93 5.74 -2.61
CA GLY A 55 -13.57 6.60 -1.49
C GLY A 55 -14.78 7.23 -0.81
N GLN A 56 -14.73 7.37 0.52
CA GLN A 56 -15.71 8.10 1.32
C GLN A 56 -14.99 9.01 2.31
N ALA A 57 -15.45 10.25 2.40
CA ALA A 57 -14.90 11.22 3.33
C ALA A 57 -14.90 10.69 4.78
N GLY A 58 -13.78 10.87 5.48
CA GLY A 58 -13.62 10.43 6.86
C GLY A 58 -13.58 8.92 7.08
N LYS A 59 -13.35 8.12 6.02
CA LYS A 59 -13.32 6.65 6.16
C LYS A 59 -12.10 6.03 5.51
N LEU A 60 -11.55 5.02 6.14
CA LEU A 60 -10.60 4.09 5.55
C LEU A 60 -11.33 2.86 5.03
N MET A 61 -10.74 2.19 4.04
CA MET A 61 -11.34 1.00 3.42
C MET A 61 -10.44 -0.20 3.59
N ARG A 62 -11.01 -1.32 4.03
CA ARG A 62 -10.40 -2.65 3.92
C ARG A 62 -10.99 -3.34 2.71
N LEU A 63 -10.16 -3.75 1.79
CA LEU A 63 -10.55 -4.46 0.58
C LEU A 63 -9.90 -5.86 0.57
N ASP A 64 -10.71 -6.90 0.43
CA ASP A 64 -10.21 -8.22 0.04
C ASP A 64 -10.10 -8.26 -1.50
N CYS A 65 -8.89 -8.19 -2.01
CA CYS A 65 -8.64 -8.13 -3.46
C CYS A 65 -9.06 -9.42 -4.21
N ARG A 66 -9.30 -10.53 -3.50
CA ARG A 66 -9.75 -11.80 -4.07
C ARG A 66 -11.27 -11.84 -4.24
N SER A 67 -12.02 -11.68 -3.13
CA SER A 67 -13.49 -11.70 -3.14
C SER A 67 -14.10 -10.38 -3.64
N ARG A 68 -13.33 -9.29 -3.61
CA ARG A 68 -13.76 -7.91 -3.86
C ARG A 68 -14.75 -7.39 -2.82
N GLU A 69 -14.88 -8.08 -1.70
CA GLU A 69 -15.62 -7.58 -0.56
C GLU A 69 -14.81 -6.48 0.13
N PHE A 70 -15.49 -5.46 0.59
CA PHE A 70 -14.85 -4.35 1.27
C PHE A 70 -15.69 -3.82 2.41
N GLU A 71 -15.02 -3.15 3.35
CA GLU A 71 -15.62 -2.60 4.54
C GLU A 71 -15.01 -1.23 4.84
N TYR A 72 -15.84 -0.31 5.35
CA TYR A 72 -15.40 1.01 5.77
C TYR A 72 -15.18 1.08 7.26
N PHE A 73 -14.07 1.73 7.64
CA PHE A 73 -13.72 2.02 9.03
C PHE A 73 -13.72 3.53 9.22
N PRO A 74 -14.33 4.07 10.31
CA PRO A 74 -14.27 5.49 10.60
C PRO A 74 -12.82 5.92 10.82
N PHE A 75 -12.46 7.07 10.26
CA PHE A 75 -11.16 7.68 10.48
C PHE A 75 -11.33 9.18 10.72
N GLU A 76 -11.58 9.51 11.96
CA GLU A 76 -11.70 10.89 12.45
C GLU A 76 -10.71 11.10 13.61
N PRO A 77 -9.40 11.09 13.32
CA PRO A 77 -8.39 11.12 14.36
C PRO A 77 -8.31 12.50 14.98
N LYS A 78 -9.03 12.71 16.09
CA LYS A 78 -8.96 13.96 16.86
C LYS A 78 -7.54 14.15 17.40
N GLY A 79 -6.95 15.30 17.13
CA GLY A 79 -5.59 15.62 17.54
C GLY A 79 -4.48 15.02 16.68
N TYR A 80 -4.82 14.45 15.49
CA TYR A 80 -3.86 13.91 14.52
C TYR A 80 -4.14 14.43 13.12
N ARG A 81 -3.12 14.48 12.30
CA ARG A 81 -3.18 14.77 10.87
C ARG A 81 -2.50 13.67 10.07
N LEU A 82 -3.02 13.42 8.86
CA LEU A 82 -2.28 12.70 7.84
C LEU A 82 -1.47 13.68 6.99
N VAL A 83 -0.20 13.37 6.80
CA VAL A 83 0.67 14.15 5.93
C VAL A 83 1.51 13.24 5.07
N LEU A 84 1.61 13.56 3.78
CA LEU A 84 2.57 12.91 2.89
C LEU A 84 3.83 13.75 2.82
N VAL A 85 4.97 13.08 2.86
CA VAL A 85 6.26 13.69 2.57
C VAL A 85 6.78 13.04 1.29
N ASN A 86 6.75 13.80 0.19
CA ASN A 86 7.20 13.33 -1.11
C ASN A 86 8.70 13.57 -1.24
N SER A 87 9.45 12.49 -1.36
CA SER A 87 10.91 12.53 -1.57
C SER A 87 11.31 13.14 -2.91
N CYS A 88 10.38 13.30 -3.86
CA CYS A 88 10.64 13.70 -5.24
C CYS A 88 11.52 12.71 -6.04
N VAL A 89 11.84 11.57 -5.48
CA VAL A 89 12.47 10.48 -6.23
C VAL A 89 11.45 9.93 -7.21
N LYS A 90 11.75 10.08 -8.49
CA LYS A 90 10.92 9.52 -9.56
C LYS A 90 11.15 8.03 -9.66
N HIS A 91 10.09 7.29 -9.76
CA HIS A 91 10.13 5.86 -9.95
C HIS A 91 9.10 5.43 -10.99
N GLU A 92 9.56 4.62 -11.96
CA GLU A 92 8.68 3.97 -12.93
C GLU A 92 8.47 2.53 -12.47
N LEU A 93 7.23 2.19 -12.08
CA LEU A 93 6.88 0.82 -11.69
C LEU A 93 6.93 -0.15 -12.89
N ALA A 94 6.59 0.34 -14.09
CA ALA A 94 6.75 -0.40 -15.32
C ALA A 94 8.23 -0.69 -15.61
N GLY A 95 8.59 -1.97 -15.77
CA GLY A 95 9.99 -2.39 -15.97
C GLY A 95 10.85 -2.43 -14.71
N SER A 96 10.30 -2.10 -13.55
CA SER A 96 11.00 -2.15 -12.26
C SER A 96 11.00 -3.55 -11.64
N PRO A 97 11.79 -3.76 -10.57
CA PRO A 97 11.74 -4.98 -9.74
C PRO A 97 10.38 -5.27 -9.09
N TYR A 98 9.38 -4.38 -9.22
CA TYR A 98 8.02 -4.60 -8.69
C TYR A 98 7.39 -5.90 -9.21
N ASN A 99 7.50 -6.15 -10.50
CA ASN A 99 7.00 -7.39 -11.09
C ASN A 99 7.75 -8.64 -10.56
N ASP A 100 9.01 -8.49 -10.15
CA ASP A 100 9.77 -9.58 -9.52
C ASP A 100 9.23 -9.94 -8.15
N ARG A 101 8.81 -8.94 -7.36
CA ARG A 101 8.18 -9.14 -6.05
C ARG A 101 6.90 -9.96 -6.19
N ARG A 102 6.09 -9.60 -7.18
CA ARG A 102 4.87 -10.33 -7.50
C ARG A 102 5.17 -11.77 -7.92
N ARG A 103 6.14 -11.98 -8.82
CA ARG A 103 6.56 -13.33 -9.24
C ARG A 103 7.03 -14.20 -8.08
N SER A 104 7.77 -13.64 -7.12
CA SER A 104 8.17 -14.36 -5.91
C SER A 104 6.97 -14.87 -5.12
N CYS A 105 5.96 -14.02 -4.91
CA CYS A 105 4.74 -14.38 -4.20
C CYS A 105 3.93 -15.45 -4.94
N GLU A 106 3.76 -15.32 -6.25
CA GLU A 106 3.06 -16.28 -7.10
C GLU A 106 3.76 -17.65 -7.10
N LYS A 107 5.09 -17.66 -7.16
CA LYS A 107 5.91 -18.87 -7.12
C LYS A 107 5.74 -19.63 -5.78
N VAL A 108 5.71 -18.93 -4.66
CA VAL A 108 5.47 -19.54 -3.35
C VAL A 108 4.05 -20.08 -3.25
N ALA A 109 3.02 -19.34 -3.68
CA ALA A 109 1.65 -19.82 -3.69
C ALA A 109 1.49 -21.08 -4.56
N GLN A 110 2.10 -21.12 -5.75
CA GLN A 110 2.10 -22.30 -6.62
C GLN A 110 2.79 -23.52 -5.97
N ALA A 111 3.88 -23.29 -5.25
CA ALA A 111 4.59 -24.35 -4.55
C ALA A 111 3.76 -24.95 -3.41
N ILE A 112 3.00 -24.09 -2.68
CA ILE A 112 2.07 -24.54 -1.64
C ILE A 112 0.89 -25.29 -2.28
N GLN A 113 0.31 -24.80 -3.38
CA GLN A 113 -0.75 -25.47 -4.12
C GLN A 113 -0.34 -26.87 -4.58
N ALA A 114 0.90 -27.02 -5.08
CA ALA A 114 1.42 -28.31 -5.52
C ALA A 114 1.55 -29.33 -4.38
N ARG A 115 1.66 -28.90 -3.12
CA ARG A 115 1.70 -29.76 -1.92
C ARG A 115 0.32 -30.08 -1.38
N HIS A 116 -0.62 -29.17 -1.59
CA HIS A 116 -1.99 -29.27 -1.07
C HIS A 116 -3.00 -29.27 -2.22
N PRO A 117 -2.98 -30.32 -3.09
CA PRO A 117 -3.88 -30.39 -4.26
C PRO A 117 -5.37 -30.42 -3.89
N GLU A 118 -5.68 -30.80 -2.66
CA GLU A 118 -7.03 -30.81 -2.08
C GLU A 118 -7.57 -29.41 -1.75
N ARG A 119 -6.68 -28.41 -1.66
CA ARG A 119 -7.05 -27.00 -1.38
C ARG A 119 -6.97 -26.19 -2.67
N LYS A 120 -7.79 -25.15 -2.77
CA LYS A 120 -7.66 -24.14 -3.85
C LYS A 120 -6.79 -22.98 -3.34
N ILE A 121 -5.54 -22.92 -3.79
CA ILE A 121 -4.58 -21.87 -3.44
C ILE A 121 -4.20 -21.12 -4.72
N GLU A 122 -4.75 -19.94 -4.89
CA GLU A 122 -4.48 -19.09 -6.05
C GLU A 122 -3.42 -18.02 -5.74
N THR A 123 -3.42 -17.52 -4.51
CA THR A 123 -2.52 -16.46 -4.06
C THR A 123 -2.08 -16.70 -2.62
N LEU A 124 -1.12 -15.89 -2.13
CA LEU A 124 -0.71 -15.91 -0.71
C LEU A 124 -1.85 -15.53 0.24
N ARG A 125 -2.97 -14.95 -0.24
CA ARG A 125 -4.17 -14.72 0.56
C ARG A 125 -4.79 -16.02 1.06
N ASP A 126 -4.59 -17.12 0.33
CA ASP A 126 -5.11 -18.45 0.63
C ASP A 126 -4.17 -19.27 1.52
N CYS A 127 -2.93 -18.78 1.72
CA CYS A 127 -1.89 -19.47 2.48
C CYS A 127 -1.96 -19.16 3.98
N THR A 128 -1.44 -20.08 4.77
CA THR A 128 -1.29 -19.96 6.22
C THR A 128 0.19 -19.89 6.62
N TRP A 129 0.46 -19.61 7.89
CA TRP A 129 1.81 -19.66 8.43
C TRP A 129 2.38 -21.07 8.43
N GLU A 130 1.55 -22.08 8.69
CA GLU A 130 1.93 -23.49 8.65
C GLU A 130 2.40 -23.92 7.27
N ASP A 131 1.72 -23.44 6.20
CA ASP A 131 2.12 -23.68 4.81
C ASP A 131 3.54 -23.18 4.54
N LEU A 132 3.88 -21.98 5.03
CA LEU A 132 5.23 -21.41 4.88
C LEU A 132 6.29 -22.18 5.68
N GLU A 133 5.98 -22.60 6.91
CA GLU A 133 6.92 -23.38 7.72
C GLU A 133 7.18 -24.74 7.09
N GLU A 134 6.17 -25.40 6.54
CA GLU A 134 6.39 -26.65 5.78
C GLU A 134 7.29 -26.45 4.56
N LEU A 135 7.12 -25.31 3.88
CA LEU A 135 7.99 -24.97 2.74
C LEU A 135 9.43 -24.74 3.15
N LYS A 136 9.69 -24.09 4.27
CA LYS A 136 11.05 -23.86 4.81
C LYS A 136 11.78 -25.20 5.08
N ILE A 137 11.05 -26.18 5.64
CA ILE A 137 11.62 -27.47 6.04
C ILE A 137 11.87 -28.39 4.84
N LYS A 138 11.03 -28.36 3.81
CA LYS A 138 11.03 -29.35 2.72
C LYS A 138 11.24 -28.74 1.32
N ASN A 139 12.13 -27.77 1.20
CA ASN A 139 12.28 -26.93 -0.01
C ASN A 139 13.11 -27.56 -1.15
N GLU A 140 13.83 -28.67 -0.92
CA GLU A 140 14.90 -29.16 -1.83
C GLU A 140 14.46 -29.42 -3.29
N LYS A 141 13.17 -29.67 -3.55
CA LYS A 141 12.65 -29.98 -4.90
C LYS A 141 11.94 -28.81 -5.61
N LEU A 142 11.65 -27.71 -4.92
CA LEU A 142 10.70 -26.69 -5.41
C LEU A 142 11.36 -25.42 -6.00
N LYS A 143 12.68 -25.33 -5.95
CA LYS A 143 13.44 -24.15 -6.43
C LYS A 143 12.96 -22.81 -5.84
N ILE A 144 12.40 -22.84 -4.62
CA ILE A 144 12.01 -21.64 -3.86
C ILE A 144 13.27 -21.13 -3.18
N THR A 145 13.59 -19.86 -3.42
CA THR A 145 14.75 -19.21 -2.81
C THR A 145 14.42 -18.68 -1.40
N ALA A 146 15.46 -18.41 -0.60
CA ALA A 146 15.28 -17.74 0.68
C ALA A 146 14.58 -16.37 0.53
N GLU A 147 14.91 -15.66 -0.55
CA GLU A 147 14.28 -14.37 -0.91
C GLU A 147 12.78 -14.53 -1.24
N ASP A 148 12.40 -15.56 -2.00
CA ASP A 148 10.98 -15.84 -2.27
C ASP A 148 10.19 -16.06 -0.96
N LEU A 149 10.79 -16.84 -0.03
CA LEU A 149 10.19 -17.10 1.28
C LEU A 149 10.12 -15.85 2.16
N GLN A 150 11.16 -15.02 2.15
CA GLN A 150 11.19 -13.76 2.89
C GLN A 150 10.07 -12.83 2.43
N ARG A 151 9.90 -12.66 1.11
CA ARG A 151 8.83 -11.85 0.52
C ARG A 151 7.43 -12.39 0.85
N ALA A 152 7.25 -13.72 0.76
CA ALA A 152 5.99 -14.35 1.14
C ALA A 152 5.67 -14.20 2.63
N THR A 153 6.68 -14.33 3.49
CA THR A 153 6.57 -14.11 4.95
C THR A 153 6.09 -12.69 5.25
N PHE A 154 6.67 -11.69 4.59
CA PHE A 154 6.23 -10.31 4.70
C PHE A 154 4.75 -10.16 4.32
N VAL A 155 4.32 -10.70 3.18
CA VAL A 155 2.93 -10.58 2.70
C VAL A 155 1.93 -11.24 3.66
N LEU A 156 2.26 -12.39 4.23
CA LEU A 156 1.41 -13.00 5.26
C LEU A 156 1.33 -12.11 6.52
N GLY A 157 2.45 -11.55 6.95
CA GLY A 157 2.49 -10.60 8.06
C GLY A 157 1.67 -9.35 7.80
N GLU A 158 1.66 -8.82 6.56
CA GLU A 158 0.82 -7.68 6.18
C GLU A 158 -0.67 -8.01 6.28
N LYS A 159 -1.08 -9.22 5.91
CA LYS A 159 -2.45 -9.68 6.09
C LYS A 159 -2.90 -9.55 7.55
N ASP A 160 -2.07 -9.98 8.49
CA ASP A 160 -2.37 -9.90 9.93
C ASP A 160 -2.32 -8.44 10.43
N ARG A 161 -1.36 -7.64 9.94
CA ARG A 161 -1.25 -6.21 10.29
C ARG A 161 -2.46 -5.40 9.83
N VAL A 162 -3.01 -5.68 8.65
CA VAL A 162 -4.25 -5.02 8.18
C VAL A 162 -5.40 -5.29 9.14
N LEU A 163 -5.58 -6.52 9.63
CA LEU A 163 -6.62 -6.86 10.59
C LEU A 163 -6.40 -6.14 11.93
N ALA A 164 -5.17 -6.11 12.42
CA ALA A 164 -4.82 -5.40 13.65
C ALA A 164 -5.10 -3.88 13.54
N VAL A 165 -4.82 -3.27 12.38
CA VAL A 165 -5.17 -1.86 12.12
C VAL A 165 -6.68 -1.66 12.10
N CYS A 166 -7.45 -2.56 11.50
CA CYS A 166 -8.91 -2.47 11.51
C CYS A 166 -9.46 -2.50 12.94
N ASP A 167 -8.98 -3.42 13.78
CA ASP A 167 -9.36 -3.52 15.18
C ASP A 167 -8.98 -2.27 15.99
N ALA A 168 -7.80 -1.71 15.73
CA ALA A 168 -7.32 -0.49 16.36
C ALA A 168 -8.18 0.72 15.96
N LEU A 169 -8.57 0.83 14.68
CA LEU A 169 -9.45 1.90 14.19
C LEU A 169 -10.84 1.87 14.87
N VAL A 170 -11.42 0.68 15.03
CA VAL A 170 -12.70 0.52 15.75
C VAL A 170 -12.61 0.99 17.21
N LYS A 171 -11.46 0.78 17.84
CA LYS A 171 -11.16 1.19 19.23
C LYS A 171 -10.72 2.67 19.35
N GLY A 172 -10.41 3.32 18.23
CA GLY A 172 -9.80 4.66 18.23
C GLY A 172 -8.34 4.65 18.73
N ASP A 173 -7.66 3.50 18.70
CA ASP A 173 -6.26 3.34 19.13
C ASP A 173 -5.29 3.72 17.99
N TYR A 174 -5.11 5.02 17.79
CA TYR A 174 -4.21 5.55 16.76
C TYR A 174 -2.72 5.30 17.06
N GLU A 175 -2.37 5.04 18.31
CA GLU A 175 -1.00 4.64 18.66
C GLU A 175 -0.69 3.23 18.13
N GLU A 176 -1.65 2.29 18.21
CA GLU A 176 -1.50 0.97 17.60
C GLU A 176 -1.48 1.05 16.07
N VAL A 177 -2.33 1.88 15.46
CA VAL A 177 -2.28 2.15 14.00
C VAL A 177 -0.86 2.59 13.61
N GLY A 178 -0.29 3.54 14.35
CA GLY A 178 1.07 4.03 14.10
C GLY A 178 2.16 2.97 14.26
N ARG A 179 2.07 2.15 15.31
CA ARG A 179 3.00 1.02 15.49
C ARG A 179 2.97 0.05 14.31
N GLN A 180 1.77 -0.28 13.80
CA GLN A 180 1.64 -1.15 12.63
C GLN A 180 2.16 -0.47 11.36
N MET A 181 2.00 0.84 11.19
CA MET A 181 2.60 1.59 10.08
C MET A 181 4.12 1.46 10.07
N TYR A 182 4.80 1.60 11.20
CA TYR A 182 6.25 1.43 11.28
C TYR A 182 6.69 -0.01 11.00
N ARG A 183 5.96 -1.02 11.51
CA ARG A 183 6.24 -2.43 11.20
C ARG A 183 6.09 -2.74 9.72
N THR A 184 5.06 -2.17 9.09
CA THR A 184 4.85 -2.26 7.62
C THR A 184 6.02 -1.63 6.88
N HIS A 185 6.47 -0.44 7.29
CA HIS A 185 7.62 0.22 6.64
C HIS A 185 8.89 -0.62 6.75
N GLU A 186 9.20 -1.13 7.93
CA GLU A 186 10.37 -1.99 8.15
C GLU A 186 10.33 -3.23 7.27
N GLY A 187 9.18 -3.90 7.17
CA GLY A 187 9.01 -5.05 6.29
C GLY A 187 9.10 -4.68 4.81
N LEU A 188 8.53 -3.55 4.38
CA LEU A 188 8.68 -3.04 3.02
C LEU A 188 10.13 -2.72 2.66
N SER A 189 10.89 -2.19 3.61
CA SER A 189 12.30 -1.84 3.41
C SER A 189 13.20 -3.08 3.43
N ARG A 190 13.05 -3.96 4.43
CA ARG A 190 14.01 -5.02 4.71
C ARG A 190 13.64 -6.40 4.18
N GLU A 191 12.34 -6.71 4.11
CA GLU A 191 11.87 -8.05 3.74
C GLU A 191 11.35 -8.09 2.31
N TYR A 192 10.55 -7.08 1.92
CA TYR A 192 9.98 -6.99 0.58
C TYR A 192 10.88 -6.19 -0.37
N GLU A 193 11.80 -5.40 0.17
CA GLU A 193 12.84 -4.65 -0.53
C GLU A 193 12.27 -3.73 -1.64
N VAL A 194 11.29 -2.91 -1.26
CA VAL A 194 10.66 -1.91 -2.13
C VAL A 194 10.88 -0.48 -1.64
N SER A 195 11.74 -0.27 -0.65
CA SER A 195 12.13 1.07 -0.21
C SER A 195 13.29 1.63 -1.05
N CYS A 196 13.61 2.87 -0.79
CA CYS A 196 14.85 3.52 -1.20
C CYS A 196 15.43 4.31 -0.03
N GLU A 197 16.69 4.73 -0.14
CA GLU A 197 17.40 5.43 0.93
C GLU A 197 16.65 6.68 1.41
N GLU A 198 16.05 7.42 0.48
CA GLU A 198 15.33 8.66 0.77
C GLU A 198 14.05 8.41 1.57
N LEU A 199 13.32 7.32 1.27
CA LEU A 199 12.11 6.95 2.02
C LEU A 199 12.44 6.42 3.41
N ASP A 200 13.49 5.61 3.53
CA ASP A 200 13.97 5.13 4.82
C ASP A 200 14.44 6.30 5.69
N PHE A 201 15.18 7.25 5.11
CA PHE A 201 15.62 8.46 5.79
C PHE A 201 14.43 9.31 6.30
N LEU A 202 13.39 9.50 5.49
CA LEU A 202 12.18 10.22 5.91
C LEU A 202 11.44 9.48 7.04
N ASN A 203 11.41 8.16 7.01
CA ASN A 203 10.83 7.35 8.07
C ASN A 203 11.63 7.46 9.38
N ASP A 204 12.96 7.48 9.30
CA ASP A 204 13.81 7.67 10.46
C ASP A 204 13.63 9.07 11.08
N ILE A 205 13.56 10.12 10.27
CA ILE A 205 13.20 11.47 10.75
C ILE A 205 11.83 11.48 11.45
N ALA A 206 10.84 10.75 10.91
CA ALA A 206 9.54 10.65 11.57
C ALA A 206 9.65 10.00 12.95
N LYS A 207 10.44 8.94 13.11
CA LYS A 207 10.71 8.28 14.40
C LYS A 207 11.43 9.24 15.37
N GLU A 208 12.49 9.92 14.91
CA GLU A 208 13.23 10.91 15.70
C GLU A 208 12.33 12.04 16.24
N CYS A 209 11.37 12.48 15.44
CA CYS A 209 10.42 13.52 15.83
C CYS A 209 9.23 13.02 16.66
N GLY A 210 9.18 11.73 17.01
CA GLY A 210 8.08 11.16 17.78
C GLY A 210 6.75 11.08 17.04
N VAL A 211 6.78 11.04 15.69
CA VAL A 211 5.60 10.86 14.86
C VAL A 211 4.96 9.51 15.18
N THR A 212 3.65 9.48 15.34
CA THR A 212 2.90 8.29 15.79
C THR A 212 3.05 7.11 14.85
N GLY A 213 3.04 7.35 13.53
CA GLY A 213 3.26 6.30 12.53
C GLY A 213 3.74 6.85 11.19
N SER A 214 4.62 6.12 10.53
CA SER A 214 5.13 6.45 9.20
C SER A 214 5.40 5.19 8.40
N ARG A 215 5.08 5.22 7.11
CA ARG A 215 5.41 4.14 6.15
C ARG A 215 5.44 4.65 4.71
N ILE A 216 6.03 3.86 3.85
CA ILE A 216 5.92 4.06 2.40
C ILE A 216 4.46 4.03 1.98
N MET A 217 4.09 4.89 1.03
CA MET A 217 2.79 4.90 0.38
C MET A 217 2.92 4.39 -1.06
N GLY A 218 2.06 3.44 -1.45
CA GLY A 218 2.05 2.84 -2.78
C GLY A 218 3.05 1.72 -2.98
N GLY A 219 3.54 1.53 -4.20
CA GLY A 219 4.41 0.41 -4.61
C GLY A 219 5.87 0.51 -4.19
N GLY A 220 6.29 1.62 -3.60
CA GLY A 220 7.67 1.83 -3.14
C GLY A 220 8.63 2.33 -4.21
N PHE A 221 9.94 2.13 -3.96
CA PHE A 221 11.12 2.55 -4.73
C PHE A 221 11.27 4.07 -4.92
N GLY A 222 10.47 4.87 -4.23
CA GLY A 222 10.42 6.31 -4.22
C GLY A 222 9.00 6.84 -3.97
N GLY A 223 8.77 8.11 -4.26
CA GLY A 223 7.49 8.77 -4.00
C GLY A 223 7.38 9.26 -2.56
N CYS A 224 6.35 8.84 -1.83
CA CYS A 224 6.00 9.44 -0.55
C CYS A 224 6.07 8.48 0.62
N THR A 225 6.35 9.03 1.81
CA THR A 225 5.89 8.44 3.07
C THR A 225 4.52 9.02 3.45
N ILE A 226 3.65 8.19 4.04
CA ILE A 226 2.42 8.64 4.72
C ILE A 226 2.67 8.61 6.21
N ASN A 227 2.32 9.70 6.89
CA ASN A 227 2.64 9.91 8.29
C ASN A 227 1.37 10.28 9.07
N LEU A 228 1.17 9.62 10.20
CA LEU A 228 0.14 9.94 11.19
C LEU A 228 0.77 10.76 12.29
N VAL A 229 0.52 12.07 12.28
CA VAL A 229 1.25 13.05 13.10
C VAL A 229 0.30 13.71 14.09
N LYS A 230 0.68 13.77 15.37
CA LYS A 230 -0.06 14.57 16.37
C LYS A 230 -0.03 16.05 15.97
N ASP A 231 -1.13 16.75 16.18
CA ASP A 231 -1.26 18.17 15.82
C ASP A 231 -0.13 19.02 16.40
N GLU A 232 0.26 18.74 17.65
CA GLU A 232 1.35 19.44 18.37
C GLU A 232 2.73 19.21 17.78
N LEU A 233 2.94 18.10 17.06
CA LEU A 233 4.22 17.74 16.45
C LEU A 233 4.33 18.15 14.98
N TYR A 234 3.20 18.54 14.35
CA TYR A 234 3.12 18.75 12.92
C TYR A 234 4.15 19.75 12.38
N ASP A 235 4.22 20.94 12.97
CA ASP A 235 5.11 22.01 12.49
C ASP A 235 6.60 21.65 12.74
N ALA A 236 6.90 21.03 13.88
CA ALA A 236 8.26 20.59 14.21
C ALA A 236 8.72 19.46 13.26
N PHE A 237 7.88 18.47 13.03
CA PHE A 237 8.16 17.36 12.11
C PHE A 237 8.35 17.83 10.67
N THR A 238 7.41 18.61 10.14
CA THR A 238 7.47 19.04 8.73
C THR A 238 8.68 19.92 8.46
N ARG A 239 9.01 20.84 9.36
CA ARG A 239 10.23 21.63 9.29
C ARG A 239 11.49 20.76 9.33
N ARG A 240 11.58 19.85 10.30
CA ARG A 240 12.74 18.95 10.44
C ARG A 240 12.90 18.05 9.22
N ALA A 241 11.81 17.52 8.66
CA ALA A 241 11.84 16.70 7.47
C ALA A 241 12.40 17.48 6.26
N VAL A 242 11.98 18.74 6.06
CA VAL A 242 12.49 19.58 4.98
C VAL A 242 13.96 19.90 5.16
N GLU A 243 14.35 20.39 6.35
CA GLU A 243 15.74 20.81 6.62
C GLU A 243 16.74 19.66 6.51
N ALA A 244 16.42 18.51 7.15
CA ALA A 244 17.30 17.35 7.14
C ALA A 244 17.42 16.71 5.76
N PHE A 245 16.31 16.64 5.03
CA PHE A 245 16.30 16.06 3.69
C PHE A 245 17.06 16.94 2.70
N GLU A 246 16.85 18.28 2.73
CA GLU A 246 17.59 19.22 1.90
C GLU A 246 19.09 19.19 2.20
N ALA A 247 19.46 19.11 3.48
CA ALA A 247 20.86 19.02 3.88
C ALA A 247 21.56 17.75 3.36
N LYS A 248 20.82 16.62 3.29
CA LYS A 248 21.38 15.34 2.84
C LYS A 248 21.36 15.15 1.33
N TYR A 249 20.26 15.55 0.67
CA TYR A 249 20.03 15.24 -0.75
C TYR A 249 20.11 16.45 -1.68
N GLY A 250 20.27 17.67 -1.14
CA GLY A 250 20.45 18.89 -1.94
C GLY A 250 19.16 19.45 -2.56
N HIS A 251 17.99 18.90 -2.23
CA HIS A 251 16.69 19.40 -2.66
C HIS A 251 15.63 19.18 -1.56
N LYS A 252 14.55 19.97 -1.61
CA LYS A 252 13.48 19.89 -0.62
C LYS A 252 12.49 18.80 -0.96
N PRO A 253 12.01 18.01 0.01
CA PRO A 253 10.85 17.19 -0.15
C PRO A 253 9.59 18.06 -0.19
N ILE A 254 8.48 17.54 -0.75
CA ILE A 254 7.22 18.27 -0.78
C ILE A 254 6.32 17.75 0.35
N ILE A 255 5.87 18.67 1.21
CA ILE A 255 4.91 18.36 2.27
C ILE A 255 3.49 18.53 1.72
N ILE A 256 2.66 17.50 1.85
CA ILE A 256 1.29 17.49 1.33
C ILE A 256 0.35 17.09 2.47
N PRO A 257 -0.36 18.08 3.08
CA PRO A 257 -1.46 17.77 4.00
C PRO A 257 -2.55 16.97 3.28
N VAL A 258 -3.09 15.95 3.94
CA VAL A 258 -4.07 15.03 3.34
C VAL A 258 -5.38 15.10 4.10
N VAL A 259 -6.47 15.21 3.35
CA VAL A 259 -7.83 15.02 3.84
C VAL A 259 -8.46 13.87 3.07
N ILE A 260 -9.06 12.93 3.78
CA ILE A 260 -9.76 11.81 3.16
C ILE A 260 -11.07 12.34 2.57
N GLY A 261 -11.17 12.30 1.26
CA GLY A 261 -12.31 12.76 0.48
C GLY A 261 -13.17 11.63 -0.07
N ASP A 262 -14.26 12.01 -0.73
CA ASP A 262 -15.08 11.07 -1.49
C ASP A 262 -14.39 10.67 -2.80
N GLY A 263 -14.72 9.48 -3.29
CA GLY A 263 -14.33 9.03 -4.62
C GLY A 263 -15.06 9.76 -5.74
N SER A 264 -14.93 9.25 -6.96
CA SER A 264 -15.52 9.85 -8.17
C SER A 264 -17.02 10.10 -8.02
N ARG A 265 -17.44 11.35 -8.18
CA ARG A 265 -18.83 11.80 -8.04
C ARG A 265 -19.09 13.07 -8.87
N ARG A 266 -20.36 13.38 -9.11
CA ARG A 266 -20.75 14.73 -9.53
C ARG A 266 -20.49 15.73 -8.39
N ILE A 267 -20.07 16.92 -8.77
CA ILE A 267 -19.91 18.08 -7.89
C ILE A 267 -21.17 18.94 -7.98
#